data_287190268e6728a2c46a8cf9b801796c
#
_entry.id   287190268e6728a2c46a8cf9b801796c
#
_cell.length_a   1.000
_cell.length_b   1.000
_cell.length_c   1.000
_cell.angle_alpha   90.00
_cell.angle_beta   90.00
_cell.angle_gamma   90.00
#
_symmetry.space_group_name_H-M   'P 1'
#
loop_
_entity.id
_entity.type
_entity.pdbx_description
1 polymer ?
#
loop_
_entity_poly.entity_id
_entity_poly.type
_entity_poly.pdbx_seq_one_letter_code
_entity_poly.pdbx_strand_id
1 'polypeptide(L)'
;MTTTKLPASGRERWIQLLLGLICMMAISSPQYTWTLFTKPLMGALAAKLPEIQVTFSLLIVLQTFLSPAQGFLVDRFGPRFLISAGILLTGLSWILAAHATTVTQLYLTYGLFGGVGTGIVYIGIVTQMVKWFPERRGFAVGMVAAGYGFGAIVTTFPIASSIAQHGYQATLWTFGLAFSIVGLLAAQGLKRPAREAEALSSGHSEQVAGASPATMLKTPVFWLMFVMMTMMSTSGLMVISQTAAFARDFGVATITVMGMAALPLALTVDRFTNGLTRPFFGWISDNIGRENTMFIAFLLEGLAMLAWLQFRGDPVLFVLLSGVVFFGWGEIFSLFPSTLTDTFGERHATANYGFLYMAQGVGSVLGGPMAAQLHEATGSWIPVFGVVITLDILAAVLALVALKPLRRRCRYF
;
A
#
# COMPACT_ATOMS: atom_id res chain seq x y z
N MET A 1 -1.60 43.30 -22.65
CA MET A 1 -0.79 42.18 -23.23
C MET A 1 -0.80 41.03 -22.25
N THR A 2 -1.76 40.15 -22.42
CA THR A 2 -1.93 38.90 -21.62
C THR A 2 -0.96 37.87 -22.18
N THR A 3 0.15 37.67 -21.53
CA THR A 3 1.04 36.55 -21.81
C THR A 3 0.36 35.25 -21.33
N THR A 4 -0.35 34.61 -22.23
CA THR A 4 -0.80 33.22 -22.07
C THR A 4 0.44 32.35 -21.93
N LYS A 5 0.85 32.05 -20.68
CA LYS A 5 1.86 31.01 -20.43
C LYS A 5 1.32 29.67 -20.93
N LEU A 6 2.04 29.07 -21.85
CA LEU A 6 1.79 27.78 -22.42
C LEU A 6 1.54 26.74 -21.30
N PRO A 7 0.62 25.78 -21.48
CA PRO A 7 0.47 24.66 -20.56
C PRO A 7 1.81 23.98 -20.37
N ALA A 8 2.10 23.53 -19.15
CA ALA A 8 3.35 22.82 -18.81
C ALA A 8 3.73 21.87 -19.95
N SER A 9 4.95 21.96 -20.47
CA SER A 9 5.34 21.20 -21.66
C SER A 9 5.02 19.73 -21.41
N GLY A 10 4.49 19.01 -22.42
CA GLY A 10 4.13 17.61 -22.27
C GLY A 10 5.26 16.77 -21.66
N ARG A 11 6.52 17.19 -21.85
CA ARG A 11 7.72 16.58 -21.28
C ARG A 11 7.84 16.78 -19.76
N GLU A 12 7.47 17.94 -19.22
CA GLU A 12 7.62 18.22 -17.79
C GLU A 12 6.74 17.32 -16.93
N ARG A 13 5.48 17.10 -17.30
CA ARG A 13 4.59 16.21 -16.54
C ARG A 13 5.06 14.77 -16.51
N TRP A 14 5.67 14.25 -17.59
CA TRP A 14 6.24 12.92 -17.62
C TRP A 14 7.49 12.79 -16.75
N ILE A 15 8.30 13.86 -16.66
CA ILE A 15 9.42 13.92 -15.72
C ILE A 15 8.90 13.86 -14.28
N GLN A 16 7.84 14.60 -13.95
CA GLN A 16 7.24 14.55 -12.62
C GLN A 16 6.67 13.18 -12.28
N LEU A 17 6.07 12.48 -13.26
CA LEU A 17 5.61 11.10 -13.10
C LEU A 17 6.77 10.16 -12.79
N LEU A 18 7.87 10.25 -13.55
CA LEU A 18 9.06 9.42 -13.33
C LEU A 18 9.70 9.68 -11.96
N LEU A 19 9.83 10.93 -11.56
CA LEU A 19 10.37 11.29 -10.24
C LEU A 19 9.45 10.79 -9.12
N GLY A 20 8.14 10.92 -9.30
CA GLY A 20 7.15 10.36 -8.37
C GLY A 20 7.26 8.84 -8.26
N LEU A 21 7.41 8.15 -9.40
CA LEU A 21 7.62 6.69 -9.46
C LEU A 21 8.86 6.28 -8.65
N ILE A 22 9.99 6.97 -8.84
CA ILE A 22 11.25 6.69 -8.11
C ILE A 22 11.07 6.92 -6.60
N CYS A 23 10.40 8.03 -6.20
CA CYS A 23 10.11 8.28 -4.78
C CYS A 23 9.25 7.16 -4.17
N MET A 24 8.23 6.68 -4.90
CA MET A 24 7.37 5.58 -4.46
C MET A 24 8.13 4.26 -4.35
N MET A 25 9.03 3.96 -5.30
CA MET A 25 9.90 2.79 -5.24
C MET A 25 10.83 2.84 -4.02
N ALA A 26 11.40 4.01 -3.71
CA ALA A 26 12.31 4.19 -2.58
C ALA A 26 11.68 3.94 -1.21
N ILE A 27 10.35 4.11 -1.08
CA ILE A 27 9.64 3.91 0.19
C ILE A 27 8.87 2.58 0.28
N SER A 28 8.97 1.71 -0.71
CA SER A 28 8.17 0.48 -0.79
C SER A 28 8.67 -0.64 0.13
N SER A 29 9.98 -0.76 0.28
CA SER A 29 10.62 -1.88 0.98
C SER A 29 10.24 -2.00 2.45
N PRO A 30 10.04 -0.92 3.24
CA PRO A 30 9.61 -1.03 4.63
C PRO A 30 8.33 -1.85 4.82
N GLN A 31 7.38 -1.74 3.91
CA GLN A 31 6.16 -2.55 3.95
C GLN A 31 6.38 -3.93 3.32
N TYR A 32 6.96 -3.98 2.14
CA TYR A 32 6.91 -5.18 1.31
C TYR A 32 8.01 -6.21 1.57
N THR A 33 9.11 -5.83 2.20
CA THR A 33 10.17 -6.77 2.59
C THR A 33 10.21 -7.05 4.10
N TRP A 34 9.26 -6.48 4.87
CA TRP A 34 9.15 -6.66 6.32
C TRP A 34 9.27 -8.11 6.77
N THR A 35 8.56 -9.00 6.09
CA THR A 35 8.51 -10.41 6.45
C THR A 35 9.90 -11.11 6.45
N LEU A 36 10.88 -10.59 5.68
CA LEU A 36 12.26 -11.10 5.67
C LEU A 36 13.01 -10.79 6.97
N PHE A 37 12.64 -9.72 7.65
CA PHE A 37 13.27 -9.27 8.90
C PHE A 37 12.65 -9.90 10.16
N THR A 38 11.46 -10.49 10.09
CA THR A 38 10.73 -10.99 11.27
C THR A 38 11.53 -12.02 12.06
N LYS A 39 12.07 -13.04 11.40
CA LYS A 39 12.84 -14.11 12.07
C LYS A 39 14.15 -13.59 12.72
N PRO A 40 15.00 -12.80 12.00
CA PRO A 40 16.18 -12.20 12.60
C PRO A 40 15.86 -11.31 13.81
N LEU A 41 14.80 -10.50 13.73
CA LEU A 41 14.40 -9.60 14.81
C LEU A 41 13.84 -10.35 16.02
N MET A 42 13.06 -11.41 15.82
CA MET A 42 12.60 -12.29 16.91
C MET A 42 13.77 -12.86 17.71
N GLY A 43 14.80 -13.36 16.99
CA GLY A 43 16.00 -13.89 17.64
C GLY A 43 16.81 -12.82 18.37
N ALA A 44 17.02 -11.67 17.75
CA ALA A 44 17.83 -10.58 18.33
C ALA A 44 17.18 -9.89 19.54
N LEU A 45 15.85 -9.73 19.52
CA LEU A 45 15.10 -9.03 20.57
C LEU A 45 14.45 -9.99 21.59
N ALA A 46 14.66 -11.30 21.45
CA ALA A 46 14.02 -12.36 22.25
C ALA A 46 12.50 -12.19 22.36
N ALA A 47 11.86 -11.79 21.23
CA ALA A 47 10.46 -11.40 21.15
C ALA A 47 9.64 -12.45 20.35
N LYS A 48 8.35 -12.55 20.69
CA LYS A 48 7.41 -13.38 19.97
C LYS A 48 6.95 -12.74 18.66
N LEU A 49 6.47 -13.56 17.73
CA LEU A 49 5.97 -13.08 16.43
C LEU A 49 4.87 -12.00 16.56
N PRO A 50 3.84 -12.13 17.42
CA PRO A 50 2.84 -11.08 17.59
C PRO A 50 3.43 -9.72 17.99
N GLU A 51 4.41 -9.71 18.89
CA GLU A 51 5.09 -8.49 19.35
C GLU A 51 5.85 -7.82 18.20
N ILE A 52 6.58 -8.59 17.41
CA ILE A 52 7.28 -8.08 16.22
C ILE A 52 6.28 -7.54 15.19
N GLN A 53 5.14 -8.20 15.00
CA GLN A 53 4.11 -7.78 14.03
C GLN A 53 3.40 -6.47 14.40
N VAL A 54 3.39 -6.07 15.67
CA VAL A 54 2.93 -4.73 16.09
C VAL A 54 3.73 -3.63 15.39
N THR A 55 5.03 -3.83 15.17
CA THR A 55 5.87 -2.86 14.44
C THR A 55 5.35 -2.60 13.02
N PHE A 56 5.00 -3.67 12.30
CA PHE A 56 4.42 -3.59 10.96
C PHE A 56 3.07 -2.87 10.96
N SER A 57 2.20 -3.24 11.89
CA SER A 57 0.89 -2.59 12.02
C SER A 57 1.02 -1.13 12.38
N LEU A 58 1.94 -0.77 13.26
CA LEU A 58 2.20 0.61 13.64
C LEU A 58 2.66 1.45 12.43
N LEU A 59 3.55 0.89 11.59
CA LEU A 59 3.96 1.53 10.34
C LEU A 59 2.74 1.81 9.45
N ILE A 60 1.89 0.82 9.20
CA ILE A 60 0.74 0.96 8.30
C ILE A 60 -0.34 1.86 8.91
N VAL A 61 -0.63 1.74 10.20
CA VAL A 61 -1.59 2.60 10.90
C VAL A 61 -1.18 4.06 10.80
N LEU A 62 0.08 4.39 11.10
CA LEU A 62 0.55 5.77 11.02
C LEU A 62 0.62 6.29 9.58
N GLN A 63 1.00 5.44 8.63
CA GLN A 63 0.96 5.76 7.21
C GLN A 63 -0.45 6.15 6.75
N THR A 64 -1.49 5.45 7.25
CA THR A 64 -2.86 5.60 6.76
C THR A 64 -3.70 6.57 7.59
N PHE A 65 -3.62 6.52 8.92
CA PHE A 65 -4.42 7.38 9.80
C PHE A 65 -3.98 8.85 9.76
N LEU A 66 -2.70 9.11 9.48
CA LEU A 66 -2.19 10.47 9.33
C LEU A 66 -2.38 11.03 7.91
N SER A 67 -2.85 10.22 6.95
CA SER A 67 -3.00 10.64 5.54
C SER A 67 -3.80 11.94 5.33
N PRO A 68 -4.92 12.20 6.03
CA PRO A 68 -5.63 13.47 5.86
C PRO A 68 -4.78 14.68 6.28
N ALA A 69 -4.06 14.58 7.41
CA ALA A 69 -3.18 15.64 7.90
C ALA A 69 -1.91 15.79 7.05
N GLN A 70 -1.31 14.68 6.63
CA GLN A 70 -0.12 14.66 5.77
C GLN A 70 -0.40 15.31 4.41
N GLY A 71 -1.57 15.04 3.82
CA GLY A 71 -2.01 15.68 2.58
C GLY A 71 -2.11 17.19 2.70
N PHE A 72 -2.74 17.66 3.78
CA PHE A 72 -2.81 19.10 4.07
C PHE A 72 -1.42 19.75 4.23
N LEU A 73 -0.49 19.07 4.90
CA LEU A 73 0.87 19.58 5.06
C LEU A 73 1.62 19.66 3.72
N VAL A 74 1.45 18.65 2.84
CA VAL A 74 2.04 18.65 1.49
C VAL A 74 1.51 19.83 0.66
N ASP A 75 0.21 20.11 0.72
CA ASP A 75 -0.38 21.24 0.02
C ASP A 75 0.16 22.58 0.54
N ARG A 76 0.35 22.72 1.86
CA ARG A 76 0.84 23.93 2.49
C ARG A 76 2.32 24.20 2.23
N PHE A 77 3.19 23.23 2.53
CA PHE A 77 4.66 23.40 2.49
C PHE A 77 5.28 23.04 1.14
N GLY A 78 4.54 22.39 0.27
CA GLY A 78 4.97 21.96 -1.07
C GLY A 78 5.58 20.56 -1.12
N PRO A 79 5.48 19.94 -2.33
CA PRO A 79 5.86 18.53 -2.50
C PRO A 79 7.34 18.28 -2.26
N ARG A 80 8.22 19.14 -2.81
CA ARG A 80 9.68 18.94 -2.68
C ARG A 80 10.14 18.84 -1.24
N PHE A 81 9.76 19.79 -0.40
CA PHE A 81 10.20 19.85 0.99
C PHE A 81 9.66 18.67 1.81
N LEU A 82 8.35 18.48 1.76
CA LEU A 82 7.69 17.47 2.59
C LEU A 82 8.01 16.05 2.16
N ILE A 83 8.04 15.78 0.85
CA ILE A 83 8.41 14.46 0.33
C ILE A 83 9.88 14.14 0.65
N SER A 84 10.79 15.14 0.56
CA SER A 84 12.19 14.95 1.01
C SER A 84 12.28 14.61 2.49
N ALA A 85 11.52 15.30 3.34
CA ALA A 85 11.46 15.00 4.78
C ALA A 85 10.90 13.59 5.04
N GLY A 86 9.85 13.18 4.32
CA GLY A 86 9.28 11.83 4.40
C GLY A 86 10.26 10.74 3.99
N ILE A 87 11.02 10.95 2.91
CA ILE A 87 12.07 10.02 2.46
C ILE A 87 13.18 9.90 3.51
N LEU A 88 13.65 11.03 4.05
CA LEU A 88 14.65 11.01 5.12
C LEU A 88 14.16 10.26 6.36
N LEU A 89 12.91 10.50 6.79
CA LEU A 89 12.31 9.76 7.90
C LEU A 89 12.23 8.26 7.62
N THR A 90 11.88 7.86 6.40
CA THR A 90 11.80 6.45 6.00
C THR A 90 13.18 5.79 6.03
N GLY A 91 14.21 6.42 5.45
CA GLY A 91 15.56 5.87 5.49
C GLY A 91 16.17 5.86 6.88
N LEU A 92 15.97 6.95 7.65
CA LEU A 92 16.38 7.04 9.04
C LEU A 92 15.71 5.98 9.91
N SER A 93 14.44 5.65 9.64
CA SER A 93 13.74 4.59 10.37
C SER A 93 14.45 3.26 10.28
N TRP A 94 14.97 2.90 9.12
CA TRP A 94 15.74 1.67 8.92
C TRP A 94 17.11 1.73 9.59
N ILE A 95 17.83 2.85 9.43
CA ILE A 95 19.14 3.04 10.07
C ILE A 95 19.02 2.94 11.60
N LEU A 96 18.03 3.58 12.20
CA LEU A 96 17.80 3.52 13.63
C LEU A 96 17.32 2.13 14.10
N ALA A 97 16.47 1.47 13.32
CA ALA A 97 16.00 0.11 13.61
C ALA A 97 17.14 -0.92 13.60
N ALA A 98 18.21 -0.69 12.83
CA ALA A 98 19.41 -1.52 12.86
C ALA A 98 20.09 -1.56 14.23
N HIS A 99 19.90 -0.52 15.06
CA HIS A 99 20.49 -0.39 16.39
C HIS A 99 19.46 -0.66 17.51
N ALA A 100 18.24 -1.05 17.18
CA ALA A 100 17.23 -1.34 18.19
C ALA A 100 17.61 -2.60 19.00
N THR A 101 17.62 -2.46 20.33
CA THR A 101 17.89 -3.53 21.30
C THR A 101 16.66 -3.99 22.04
N THR A 102 15.54 -3.28 21.89
CA THR A 102 14.25 -3.61 22.49
C THR A 102 13.13 -3.50 21.47
N VAL A 103 12.04 -4.22 21.68
CA VAL A 103 10.83 -4.16 20.83
C VAL A 103 10.25 -2.75 20.83
N THR A 104 10.27 -2.04 21.96
CA THR A 104 9.80 -0.64 22.05
C THR A 104 10.62 0.29 21.15
N GLN A 105 11.95 0.14 21.13
CA GLN A 105 12.79 0.91 20.22
C GLN A 105 12.46 0.59 18.75
N LEU A 106 12.18 -0.67 18.43
CA LEU A 106 11.76 -1.06 17.10
C LEU A 106 10.42 -0.41 16.71
N TYR A 107 9.46 -0.32 17.64
CA TYR A 107 8.18 0.37 17.43
C TYR A 107 8.39 1.84 17.10
N LEU A 108 9.27 2.53 17.84
CA LEU A 108 9.54 3.94 17.63
C LEU A 108 10.34 4.19 16.35
N THR A 109 11.36 3.39 16.09
CA THR A 109 12.25 3.59 14.94
C THR A 109 11.59 3.13 13.64
N TYR A 110 11.31 1.84 13.52
CA TYR A 110 10.72 1.28 12.29
C TYR A 110 9.24 1.63 12.14
N GLY A 111 8.45 1.46 13.20
CA GLY A 111 7.00 1.68 13.17
C GLY A 111 6.65 3.15 13.02
N LEU A 112 7.04 4.00 13.99
CA LEU A 112 6.63 5.40 14.01
C LEU A 112 7.31 6.22 12.89
N PHE A 113 8.64 6.27 12.85
CA PHE A 113 9.33 7.07 11.84
C PHE A 113 9.09 6.53 10.43
N GLY A 114 9.10 5.20 10.26
CA GLY A 114 8.78 4.56 8.99
C GLY A 114 7.36 4.86 8.52
N GLY A 115 6.36 4.73 9.39
CA GLY A 115 4.96 4.98 9.07
C GLY A 115 4.68 6.44 8.71
N VAL A 116 5.20 7.38 9.50
CA VAL A 116 5.07 8.82 9.20
C VAL A 116 5.77 9.18 7.89
N GLY A 117 7.01 8.70 7.70
CA GLY A 117 7.81 8.98 6.51
C GLY A 117 7.17 8.44 5.23
N THR A 118 6.81 7.15 5.21
CA THR A 118 6.18 6.51 4.06
C THR A 118 4.81 7.12 3.75
N GLY A 119 4.03 7.48 4.77
CA GLY A 119 2.73 8.13 4.60
C GLY A 119 2.82 9.50 3.91
N ILE A 120 3.74 10.36 4.35
CA ILE A 120 3.98 11.67 3.72
C ILE A 120 4.33 11.51 2.24
N VAL A 121 5.24 10.59 1.92
CA VAL A 121 5.65 10.38 0.52
C VAL A 121 4.50 9.81 -0.30
N TYR A 122 3.82 8.79 0.20
CA TYR A 122 2.74 8.12 -0.51
C TYR A 122 1.61 9.10 -0.86
N ILE A 123 1.03 9.76 0.14
CA ILE A 123 -0.08 10.69 -0.10
C ILE A 123 0.37 11.91 -0.91
N GLY A 124 1.58 12.40 -0.67
CA GLY A 124 2.15 13.53 -1.40
C GLY A 124 2.33 13.24 -2.89
N ILE A 125 2.88 12.08 -3.26
CA ILE A 125 3.07 11.70 -4.67
C ILE A 125 1.72 11.44 -5.35
N VAL A 126 0.81 10.70 -4.71
CA VAL A 126 -0.54 10.43 -5.26
C VAL A 126 -1.26 11.74 -5.55
N THR A 127 -1.28 12.67 -4.59
CA THR A 127 -1.92 13.98 -4.74
C THR A 127 -1.29 14.82 -5.87
N GLN A 128 0.04 14.80 -5.98
CA GLN A 128 0.74 15.49 -7.07
C GLN A 128 0.35 14.94 -8.44
N MET A 129 0.24 13.62 -8.60
CA MET A 129 -0.13 13.00 -9.88
C MET A 129 -1.54 13.37 -10.32
N VAL A 130 -2.50 13.45 -9.39
CA VAL A 130 -3.85 13.94 -9.68
C VAL A 130 -3.82 15.35 -10.26
N LYS A 131 -2.95 16.23 -9.74
CA LYS A 131 -2.82 17.63 -10.16
C LYS A 131 -2.07 17.80 -11.48
N TRP A 132 -1.05 16.98 -11.73
CA TRP A 132 -0.26 17.01 -12.96
C TRP A 132 -0.97 16.39 -14.17
N PHE A 133 -1.91 15.44 -13.95
CA PHE A 133 -2.62 14.70 -15.00
C PHE A 133 -4.14 14.79 -14.84
N PRO A 134 -4.75 15.98 -14.95
CA PRO A 134 -6.20 16.13 -14.76
C PRO A 134 -7.04 15.30 -15.75
N GLU A 135 -6.53 15.07 -16.99
CA GLU A 135 -7.23 14.29 -18.02
C GLU A 135 -7.04 12.76 -17.88
N ARG A 136 -6.01 12.32 -17.12
CA ARG A 136 -5.62 10.91 -16.97
C ARG A 136 -5.24 10.57 -15.54
N ARG A 137 -6.05 11.02 -14.58
CA ARG A 137 -5.81 10.87 -13.13
C ARG A 137 -5.59 9.43 -12.73
N GLY A 138 -6.48 8.53 -13.15
CA GLY A 138 -6.40 7.10 -12.85
C GLY A 138 -5.11 6.45 -13.35
N PHE A 139 -4.70 6.75 -14.57
CA PHE A 139 -3.44 6.28 -15.14
C PHE A 139 -2.23 6.76 -14.31
N ALA A 140 -2.13 8.05 -14.04
CA ALA A 140 -0.97 8.62 -13.38
C ALA A 140 -0.85 8.15 -11.91
N VAL A 141 -1.96 8.09 -11.19
CA VAL A 141 -2.03 7.52 -9.83
C VAL A 141 -1.71 6.04 -9.86
N GLY A 142 -2.29 5.29 -10.81
CA GLY A 142 -2.04 3.86 -10.99
C GLY A 142 -0.56 3.56 -11.24
N MET A 143 0.11 4.37 -12.08
CA MET A 143 1.54 4.22 -12.38
C MET A 143 2.41 4.42 -11.14
N VAL A 144 2.22 5.50 -10.37
CA VAL A 144 3.02 5.71 -9.16
C VAL A 144 2.68 4.71 -8.06
N ALA A 145 1.42 4.32 -7.94
CA ALA A 145 1.01 3.26 -7.03
C ALA A 145 1.58 1.89 -7.42
N ALA A 146 1.70 1.59 -8.73
CA ALA A 146 2.44 0.42 -9.21
C ALA A 146 3.93 0.49 -8.84
N GLY A 147 4.54 1.69 -8.89
CA GLY A 147 5.91 1.93 -8.45
C GLY A 147 6.14 1.54 -6.99
N TYR A 148 5.16 1.80 -6.13
CA TYR A 148 5.21 1.34 -4.73
C TYR A 148 5.30 -0.20 -4.63
N GLY A 149 4.64 -0.94 -5.52
CA GLY A 149 4.82 -2.40 -5.64
C GLY A 149 6.15 -2.80 -6.28
N PHE A 150 6.48 -2.20 -7.41
CA PHE A 150 7.67 -2.55 -8.21
C PHE A 150 9.01 -2.27 -7.50
N GLY A 151 9.06 -1.26 -6.62
CA GLY A 151 10.28 -0.97 -5.86
C GLY A 151 10.77 -2.18 -5.05
N ALA A 152 9.85 -2.93 -4.47
CA ALA A 152 10.18 -4.14 -3.73
C ALA A 152 10.66 -5.29 -4.63
N ILE A 153 10.27 -5.36 -5.92
CA ILE A 153 10.80 -6.35 -6.87
C ILE A 153 12.31 -6.22 -6.98
N VAL A 154 12.77 -4.98 -7.17
CA VAL A 154 14.20 -4.68 -7.33
C VAL A 154 14.98 -4.98 -6.04
N THR A 155 14.36 -4.82 -4.87
CA THR A 155 15.06 -4.87 -3.58
C THR A 155 14.91 -6.19 -2.83
N THR A 156 13.89 -7.03 -3.10
CA THR A 156 13.62 -8.27 -2.36
C THR A 156 14.81 -9.23 -2.36
N PHE A 157 15.36 -9.56 -3.53
CA PHE A 157 16.51 -10.47 -3.62
C PHE A 157 17.79 -9.88 -3.03
N PRO A 158 18.19 -8.64 -3.36
CA PRO A 158 19.31 -7.98 -2.71
C PRO A 158 19.21 -7.93 -1.19
N ILE A 159 18.03 -7.61 -0.64
CA ILE A 159 17.78 -7.58 0.80
C ILE A 159 17.88 -8.99 1.39
N ALA A 160 17.24 -10.00 0.80
CA ALA A 160 17.31 -11.38 1.28
C ALA A 160 18.76 -11.91 1.29
N SER A 161 19.51 -11.65 0.21
CA SER A 161 20.93 -12.02 0.10
C SER A 161 21.80 -11.27 1.12
N SER A 162 21.57 -9.98 1.30
CA SER A 162 22.31 -9.15 2.27
C SER A 162 22.05 -9.61 3.71
N ILE A 163 20.80 -9.95 4.06
CA ILE A 163 20.48 -10.52 5.39
C ILE A 163 21.24 -11.82 5.61
N ALA A 164 21.32 -12.70 4.61
CA ALA A 164 22.00 -13.97 4.72
C ALA A 164 23.52 -13.83 4.86
N GLN A 165 24.14 -12.84 4.21
CA GLN A 165 25.60 -12.66 4.15
C GLN A 165 26.13 -11.74 5.26
N HIS A 166 25.42 -10.66 5.57
CA HIS A 166 25.89 -9.56 6.44
C HIS A 166 25.03 -9.36 7.68
N GLY A 167 23.91 -10.10 7.79
CA GLY A 167 22.94 -9.93 8.86
C GLY A 167 21.95 -8.78 8.63
N TYR A 168 20.88 -8.77 9.45
CA TYR A 168 19.79 -7.81 9.28
C TYR A 168 20.19 -6.36 9.61
N GLN A 169 21.09 -6.15 10.57
CA GLN A 169 21.54 -4.83 10.99
C GLN A 169 22.27 -4.08 9.87
N ALA A 170 23.29 -4.71 9.29
CA ALA A 170 24.03 -4.14 8.16
C ALA A 170 23.10 -3.91 6.95
N THR A 171 22.16 -4.81 6.71
CA THR A 171 21.16 -4.70 5.65
C THR A 171 20.26 -3.48 5.85
N LEU A 172 19.67 -3.31 7.05
CA LEU A 172 18.83 -2.16 7.37
C LEU A 172 19.59 -0.84 7.22
N TRP A 173 20.83 -0.79 7.69
CA TRP A 173 21.69 0.40 7.58
C TRP A 173 21.99 0.75 6.12
N THR A 174 22.47 -0.23 5.33
CA THR A 174 22.86 -0.03 3.92
C THR A 174 21.68 0.37 3.05
N PHE A 175 20.56 -0.34 3.16
CA PHE A 175 19.37 -0.04 2.36
C PHE A 175 18.65 1.21 2.83
N GLY A 176 18.64 1.52 4.14
CA GLY A 176 18.11 2.78 4.65
C GLY A 176 18.84 3.99 4.08
N LEU A 177 20.17 3.92 3.98
CA LEU A 177 20.99 4.95 3.34
C LEU A 177 20.73 5.03 1.82
N ALA A 178 20.69 3.88 1.13
CA ALA A 178 20.43 3.83 -0.31
C ALA A 178 19.07 4.44 -0.68
N PHE A 179 18.00 4.09 0.05
CA PHE A 179 16.66 4.65 -0.17
C PHE A 179 16.61 6.15 0.09
N SER A 180 17.32 6.63 1.13
CA SER A 180 17.43 8.06 1.41
C SER A 180 18.08 8.79 0.24
N ILE A 181 19.21 8.31 -0.26
CA ILE A 181 19.96 8.96 -1.34
C ILE A 181 19.12 8.98 -2.63
N VAL A 182 18.64 7.82 -3.07
CA VAL A 182 17.88 7.70 -4.34
C VAL A 182 16.60 8.52 -4.29
N GLY A 183 15.84 8.39 -3.20
CA GLY A 183 14.57 9.11 -3.03
C GLY A 183 14.78 10.62 -2.91
N LEU A 184 15.81 11.08 -2.17
CA LEU A 184 16.13 12.51 -2.05
C LEU A 184 16.51 13.13 -3.40
N LEU A 185 17.35 12.46 -4.17
CA LEU A 185 17.73 12.95 -5.51
C LEU A 185 16.50 13.11 -6.40
N ALA A 186 15.58 12.15 -6.38
CA ALA A 186 14.31 12.25 -7.11
C ALA A 186 13.42 13.38 -6.58
N ALA A 187 13.28 13.51 -5.26
CA ALA A 187 12.42 14.51 -4.63
C ALA A 187 12.87 15.96 -4.92
N GLN A 188 14.19 16.21 -5.12
CA GLN A 188 14.67 17.54 -5.47
C GLN A 188 14.13 18.04 -6.83
N GLY A 189 13.79 17.13 -7.74
CA GLY A 189 13.21 17.48 -9.03
C GLY A 189 11.68 17.70 -9.01
N LEU A 190 11.01 17.43 -7.90
CA LEU A 190 9.56 17.58 -7.79
C LEU A 190 9.15 19.08 -7.77
N LYS A 191 8.08 19.40 -8.48
CA LYS A 191 7.54 20.75 -8.62
C LYS A 191 6.03 20.75 -8.43
N ARG A 192 5.47 21.90 -8.03
CA ARG A 192 4.02 22.14 -8.12
C ARG A 192 3.62 22.43 -9.56
N PRO A 193 2.43 22.00 -10.03
CA PRO A 193 1.90 22.42 -11.32
C PRO A 193 1.76 23.94 -11.37
N ALA A 194 2.11 24.56 -12.50
CA ALA A 194 2.02 26.01 -12.68
C ALA A 194 0.60 26.57 -12.43
N ARG A 195 -0.42 25.80 -12.83
CA ARG A 195 -1.84 26.14 -12.63
C ARG A 195 -2.23 26.25 -11.15
N GLU A 196 -1.63 25.44 -10.27
CA GLU A 196 -1.84 25.52 -8.81
C GLU A 196 -1.11 26.74 -8.21
N ALA A 197 0.08 27.04 -8.70
CA ALA A 197 0.83 28.22 -8.27
C ALA A 197 0.11 29.53 -8.64
N GLU A 198 -0.56 29.57 -9.80
CA GLU A 198 -1.39 30.71 -10.25
C GLU A 198 -2.71 30.79 -9.48
N ALA A 199 -3.37 29.67 -9.18
CA ALA A 199 -4.62 29.64 -8.41
C ALA A 199 -4.41 30.11 -6.95
N LEU A 200 -3.29 29.75 -6.34
CA LEU A 200 -2.89 30.23 -5.01
C LEU A 200 -2.66 31.76 -4.98
N SER A 201 -2.21 32.34 -6.11
CA SER A 201 -1.97 33.77 -6.21
C SER A 201 -3.23 34.57 -6.56
N SER A 202 -4.26 33.98 -7.19
CA SER A 202 -5.46 34.68 -7.72
C SER A 202 -6.73 34.49 -6.87
N GLY A 203 -6.72 33.61 -5.87
CA GLY A 203 -7.86 33.46 -4.93
C GLY A 203 -9.15 32.85 -5.54
N HIS A 204 -9.12 32.36 -6.79
CA HIS A 204 -10.30 31.77 -7.45
C HIS A 204 -10.31 30.25 -7.34
N SER A 205 -11.18 29.73 -6.47
CA SER A 205 -11.51 28.30 -6.41
C SER A 205 -12.73 28.04 -7.32
N GLU A 206 -12.53 27.35 -8.45
CA GLU A 206 -13.65 26.80 -9.24
C GLU A 206 -14.51 25.88 -8.38
N GLN A 207 -15.83 26.08 -8.41
CA GLN A 207 -16.80 25.28 -7.65
C GLN A 207 -16.97 23.90 -8.31
N VAL A 208 -16.15 22.94 -7.92
CA VAL A 208 -16.36 21.53 -8.27
C VAL A 208 -17.34 20.91 -7.26
N ALA A 209 -18.35 20.17 -7.74
CA ALA A 209 -19.33 19.50 -6.88
C ALA A 209 -18.69 18.33 -6.10
N GLY A 210 -19.11 18.14 -4.86
CA GLY A 210 -18.66 16.99 -4.05
C GLY A 210 -19.00 17.12 -2.56
N ALA A 211 -19.28 15.98 -1.92
CA ALA A 211 -19.56 15.88 -0.50
C ALA A 211 -18.33 16.18 0.36
N SER A 212 -18.51 16.96 1.41
CA SER A 212 -17.46 17.15 2.42
C SER A 212 -17.21 15.85 3.20
N PRO A 213 -16.03 15.66 3.82
CA PRO A 213 -15.77 14.51 4.69
C PRO A 213 -16.84 14.34 5.78
N ALA A 214 -17.29 15.44 6.39
CA ALA A 214 -18.32 15.41 7.43
C ALA A 214 -19.67 14.90 6.90
N THR A 215 -20.01 15.19 5.65
CA THR A 215 -21.24 14.67 5.00
C THR A 215 -21.05 13.20 4.64
N MET A 216 -19.94 12.84 4.07
CA MET A 216 -19.60 11.47 3.68
C MET A 216 -19.65 10.50 4.87
N LEU A 217 -19.03 10.87 6.00
CA LEU A 217 -18.96 10.06 7.22
C LEU A 217 -20.33 9.75 7.83
N LYS A 218 -21.38 10.51 7.48
CA LYS A 218 -22.76 10.24 7.94
C LYS A 218 -23.49 9.23 7.06
N THR A 219 -22.90 8.77 5.96
CA THR A 219 -23.55 7.87 5.01
C THR A 219 -23.24 6.40 5.27
N PRO A 220 -24.22 5.50 5.17
CA PRO A 220 -23.99 4.06 5.33
C PRO A 220 -23.11 3.48 4.21
N VAL A 221 -23.10 4.10 3.01
CA VAL A 221 -22.27 3.67 1.88
C VAL A 221 -20.80 3.81 2.21
N PHE A 222 -20.38 4.91 2.85
CA PHE A 222 -19.00 5.09 3.29
C PHE A 222 -18.56 3.98 4.25
N TRP A 223 -19.35 3.71 5.27
CA TRP A 223 -19.00 2.69 6.28
C TRP A 223 -19.00 1.28 5.70
N LEU A 224 -19.89 0.98 4.75
CA LEU A 224 -19.84 -0.29 4.03
C LEU A 224 -18.53 -0.42 3.22
N MET A 225 -18.12 0.62 2.49
CA MET A 225 -16.83 0.62 1.77
C MET A 225 -15.67 0.51 2.75
N PHE A 226 -15.72 1.19 3.89
CA PHE A 226 -14.69 1.10 4.93
C PHE A 226 -14.54 -0.32 5.47
N VAL A 227 -15.65 -1.00 5.80
CA VAL A 227 -15.65 -2.38 6.28
C VAL A 227 -15.12 -3.33 5.19
N MET A 228 -15.60 -3.22 3.95
CA MET A 228 -15.12 -4.04 2.83
C MET A 228 -13.63 -3.82 2.57
N MET A 229 -13.16 -2.56 2.59
CA MET A 229 -11.72 -2.27 2.44
C MET A 229 -10.91 -2.80 3.62
N THR A 230 -11.45 -2.80 4.84
CA THR A 230 -10.80 -3.42 6.01
C THR A 230 -10.66 -4.94 5.82
N MET A 231 -11.72 -5.62 5.36
CA MET A 231 -11.70 -7.07 5.09
C MET A 231 -10.60 -7.42 4.10
N MET A 232 -10.60 -6.79 2.93
CA MET A 232 -9.61 -7.02 1.89
C MET A 232 -8.18 -6.64 2.33
N SER A 233 -8.06 -5.52 3.08
CA SER A 233 -6.76 -5.11 3.63
C SER A 233 -6.23 -6.10 4.66
N THR A 234 -7.09 -6.72 5.46
CA THR A 234 -6.71 -7.76 6.43
C THR A 234 -6.07 -8.96 5.73
N SER A 235 -6.70 -9.43 4.65
CA SER A 235 -6.22 -10.56 3.85
C SER A 235 -4.83 -10.27 3.26
N GLY A 236 -4.69 -9.26 2.43
CA GLY A 236 -3.41 -8.98 1.79
C GLY A 236 -2.30 -8.54 2.75
N LEU A 237 -2.62 -7.80 3.84
CA LEU A 237 -1.62 -7.42 4.83
C LEU A 237 -1.20 -8.59 5.72
N MET A 238 -2.08 -9.57 5.97
CA MET A 238 -1.71 -10.85 6.57
C MET A 238 -0.66 -11.56 5.70
N VAL A 239 -0.91 -11.68 4.42
CA VAL A 239 0.05 -12.30 3.51
C VAL A 239 1.37 -11.50 3.50
N ILE A 240 1.33 -10.18 3.31
CA ILE A 240 2.54 -9.34 3.30
C ILE A 240 3.38 -9.52 4.57
N SER A 241 2.75 -9.54 5.74
CA SER A 241 3.45 -9.58 7.02
C SER A 241 3.87 -10.97 7.46
N GLN A 242 3.13 -12.03 7.07
CA GLN A 242 3.29 -13.38 7.61
C GLN A 242 3.87 -14.38 6.60
N THR A 243 4.03 -14.03 5.30
CA THR A 243 4.46 -14.98 4.25
C THR A 243 5.70 -15.77 4.65
N ALA A 244 6.72 -15.14 5.21
CA ALA A 244 7.93 -15.85 5.61
C ALA A 244 7.69 -16.80 6.80
N ALA A 245 6.75 -16.48 7.69
CA ALA A 245 6.41 -17.33 8.83
C ALA A 245 5.70 -18.60 8.34
N PHE A 246 4.57 -18.46 7.62
CA PHE A 246 3.85 -19.65 7.16
C PHE A 246 4.58 -20.42 6.05
N ALA A 247 5.42 -19.78 5.21
CA ALA A 247 6.27 -20.51 4.27
C ALA A 247 7.29 -21.41 4.96
N ARG A 248 7.82 -20.98 6.11
CA ARG A 248 8.70 -21.83 6.94
C ARG A 248 7.93 -23.00 7.57
N ASP A 249 6.76 -22.72 8.14
CA ASP A 249 5.93 -23.73 8.81
C ASP A 249 5.39 -24.75 7.80
N PHE A 250 5.16 -24.36 6.55
CA PHE A 250 4.80 -25.27 5.46
C PHE A 250 6.01 -26.01 4.85
N GLY A 251 7.23 -25.67 5.28
CA GLY A 251 8.47 -26.31 4.84
C GLY A 251 8.94 -25.94 3.43
N VAL A 252 8.35 -24.90 2.79
CA VAL A 252 8.65 -24.52 1.39
C VAL A 252 9.62 -23.35 1.25
N ALA A 253 9.90 -22.60 2.33
CA ALA A 253 10.62 -21.33 2.29
C ALA A 253 11.99 -21.39 1.60
N THR A 254 12.73 -22.47 1.79
CA THR A 254 14.12 -22.65 1.29
C THR A 254 14.21 -23.59 0.10
N ILE A 255 13.11 -24.21 -0.32
CA ILE A 255 13.10 -25.13 -1.46
C ILE A 255 13.37 -24.32 -2.73
N THR A 256 14.22 -24.86 -3.60
CA THR A 256 14.58 -24.21 -4.86
C THR A 256 13.49 -24.44 -5.92
N VAL A 257 12.97 -23.34 -6.47
CA VAL A 257 12.05 -23.30 -7.60
C VAL A 257 12.69 -22.49 -8.71
N MET A 258 12.85 -23.03 -9.90
CA MET A 258 13.50 -22.36 -11.05
C MET A 258 14.89 -21.77 -10.72
N GLY A 259 15.67 -22.43 -9.86
CA GLY A 259 17.01 -21.97 -9.46
C GLY A 259 17.07 -20.92 -8.35
N MET A 260 15.93 -20.53 -7.77
CA MET A 260 15.80 -19.53 -6.70
C MET A 260 15.04 -20.09 -5.51
N ALA A 261 15.31 -19.60 -4.30
CA ALA A 261 14.52 -19.99 -3.12
C ALA A 261 13.05 -19.54 -3.28
N ALA A 262 12.11 -20.44 -2.92
CA ALA A 262 10.68 -20.22 -3.16
C ALA A 262 10.14 -18.97 -2.46
N LEU A 263 10.60 -18.65 -1.24
CA LEU A 263 10.09 -17.47 -0.53
C LEU A 263 10.44 -16.13 -1.21
N PRO A 264 11.71 -15.78 -1.52
CA PRO A 264 12.01 -14.56 -2.27
C PRO A 264 11.37 -14.52 -3.65
N LEU A 265 11.25 -15.69 -4.32
CA LEU A 265 10.59 -15.80 -5.62
C LEU A 265 9.09 -15.48 -5.49
N ALA A 266 8.38 -16.06 -4.52
CA ALA A 266 6.99 -15.75 -4.24
C ALA A 266 6.79 -14.24 -3.97
N LEU A 267 7.58 -13.66 -3.06
CA LEU A 267 7.51 -12.22 -2.77
C LEU A 267 7.75 -11.34 -4.01
N THR A 268 8.57 -11.77 -4.95
CA THR A 268 8.80 -11.04 -6.20
C THR A 268 7.62 -11.17 -7.15
N VAL A 269 7.09 -12.37 -7.33
CA VAL A 269 5.88 -12.64 -8.13
C VAL A 269 4.71 -11.83 -7.59
N ASP A 270 4.51 -11.81 -6.27
CA ASP A 270 3.48 -11.03 -5.58
C ASP A 270 3.55 -9.55 -5.93
N ARG A 271 4.75 -8.96 -5.94
CA ARG A 271 4.93 -7.53 -6.25
C ARG A 271 4.63 -7.23 -7.71
N PHE A 272 5.06 -8.14 -8.60
CA PHE A 272 4.80 -8.00 -10.04
C PHE A 272 3.30 -8.06 -10.34
N THR A 273 2.61 -9.06 -9.81
CA THR A 273 1.16 -9.22 -10.00
C THR A 273 0.37 -8.09 -9.33
N ASN A 274 0.75 -7.67 -8.13
CA ASN A 274 0.18 -6.52 -7.44
C ASN A 274 0.32 -5.21 -8.25
N GLY A 275 1.45 -5.01 -8.92
CA GLY A 275 1.66 -3.84 -9.79
C GLY A 275 0.75 -3.86 -11.02
N LEU A 276 0.63 -5.02 -11.68
CA LEU A 276 -0.17 -5.18 -12.89
C LEU A 276 -1.68 -5.12 -12.65
N THR A 277 -2.14 -5.60 -11.52
CA THR A 277 -3.57 -5.72 -11.20
C THR A 277 -4.28 -4.37 -11.19
N ARG A 278 -3.62 -3.31 -10.73
CA ARG A 278 -4.21 -1.97 -10.58
C ARG A 278 -4.69 -1.36 -11.89
N PRO A 279 -3.87 -1.25 -12.94
CA PRO A 279 -4.34 -0.79 -14.23
C PRO A 279 -5.31 -1.77 -14.89
N PHE A 280 -5.12 -3.08 -14.70
CA PHE A 280 -5.96 -4.13 -15.29
C PHE A 280 -7.39 -4.07 -14.76
N PHE A 281 -7.60 -4.18 -13.45
CA PHE A 281 -8.94 -4.10 -12.88
C PHE A 281 -9.52 -2.68 -12.92
N GLY A 282 -8.67 -1.64 -12.92
CA GLY A 282 -9.10 -0.28 -13.19
C GLY A 282 -9.81 -0.18 -14.54
N TRP A 283 -9.18 -0.69 -15.59
CA TRP A 283 -9.76 -0.74 -16.93
C TRP A 283 -11.02 -1.62 -17.01
N ILE A 284 -11.00 -2.81 -16.41
CA ILE A 284 -12.20 -3.69 -16.35
C ILE A 284 -13.35 -2.95 -15.68
N SER A 285 -13.09 -2.25 -14.56
CA SER A 285 -14.12 -1.57 -13.78
C SER A 285 -14.78 -0.41 -14.54
N ASP A 286 -14.06 0.22 -15.44
CA ASP A 286 -14.60 1.26 -16.31
C ASP A 286 -15.60 0.69 -17.33
N ASN A 287 -15.47 -0.60 -17.71
CA ASN A 287 -16.33 -1.26 -18.69
C ASN A 287 -17.53 -2.02 -18.08
N ILE A 288 -17.31 -2.79 -17.00
CA ILE A 288 -18.37 -3.64 -16.38
C ILE A 288 -18.94 -3.09 -15.07
N GLY A 289 -18.40 -1.95 -14.61
CA GLY A 289 -18.80 -1.29 -13.37
C GLY A 289 -17.97 -1.71 -12.15
N ARG A 290 -17.88 -0.80 -11.16
CA ARG A 290 -17.01 -0.93 -9.98
C ARG A 290 -17.34 -2.16 -9.15
N GLU A 291 -18.62 -2.33 -8.81
CA GLU A 291 -19.07 -3.39 -7.90
C GLU A 291 -18.97 -4.79 -8.51
N ASN A 292 -19.21 -4.90 -9.84
CA ASN A 292 -19.04 -6.18 -10.54
C ASN A 292 -17.57 -6.58 -10.55
N THR A 293 -16.67 -5.61 -10.76
CA THR A 293 -15.22 -5.84 -10.76
C THR A 293 -14.73 -6.21 -9.36
N MET A 294 -15.21 -5.52 -8.31
CA MET A 294 -14.92 -5.88 -6.92
C MET A 294 -15.33 -7.32 -6.61
N PHE A 295 -16.55 -7.72 -7.05
CA PHE A 295 -17.01 -9.09 -6.85
C PHE A 295 -16.04 -10.12 -7.48
N ILE A 296 -15.65 -9.89 -8.75
CA ILE A 296 -14.76 -10.82 -9.46
C ILE A 296 -13.38 -10.89 -8.79
N ALA A 297 -12.79 -9.73 -8.48
CA ALA A 297 -11.45 -9.66 -7.94
C ALA A 297 -11.36 -10.23 -6.51
N PHE A 298 -12.28 -9.86 -5.62
CA PHE A 298 -12.31 -10.34 -4.25
C PHE A 298 -12.65 -11.83 -4.16
N LEU A 299 -13.54 -12.32 -5.01
CA LEU A 299 -13.82 -13.76 -5.11
C LEU A 299 -12.59 -14.53 -5.63
N LEU A 300 -11.88 -13.97 -6.62
CA LEU A 300 -10.64 -14.55 -7.13
C LEU A 300 -9.59 -14.67 -6.02
N GLU A 301 -9.41 -13.63 -5.21
CA GLU A 301 -8.49 -13.65 -4.06
C GLU A 301 -8.87 -14.73 -3.06
N GLY A 302 -10.13 -14.76 -2.61
CA GLY A 302 -10.60 -15.75 -1.64
C GLY A 302 -10.46 -17.21 -2.14
N LEU A 303 -10.77 -17.46 -3.41
CA LEU A 303 -10.59 -18.78 -4.02
C LEU A 303 -9.10 -19.14 -4.21
N ALA A 304 -8.26 -18.17 -4.57
CA ALA A 304 -6.82 -18.36 -4.68
C ALA A 304 -6.19 -18.67 -3.31
N MET A 305 -6.63 -17.98 -2.25
CA MET A 305 -6.22 -18.25 -0.86
C MET A 305 -6.61 -19.68 -0.43
N LEU A 306 -7.83 -20.12 -0.77
CA LEU A 306 -8.29 -21.48 -0.49
C LEU A 306 -7.41 -22.52 -1.21
N ALA A 307 -7.15 -22.31 -2.50
CA ALA A 307 -6.26 -23.17 -3.28
C ALA A 307 -4.84 -23.19 -2.69
N TRP A 308 -4.32 -22.01 -2.29
CA TRP A 308 -3.00 -21.87 -1.69
C TRP A 308 -2.87 -22.69 -0.40
N LEU A 309 -3.89 -22.64 0.45
CA LEU A 309 -3.93 -23.45 1.67
C LEU A 309 -3.95 -24.95 1.38
N GLN A 310 -4.67 -25.40 0.35
CA GLN A 310 -4.75 -26.81 -0.05
C GLN A 310 -3.41 -27.34 -0.61
N PHE A 311 -2.73 -26.54 -1.42
CA PHE A 311 -1.48 -26.91 -2.07
C PHE A 311 -0.23 -26.33 -1.39
N ARG A 312 -0.33 -25.96 -0.11
CA ARG A 312 0.70 -25.27 0.66
C ARG A 312 2.06 -25.97 0.75
N GLY A 313 2.09 -27.30 0.58
CA GLY A 313 3.33 -28.12 0.63
C GLY A 313 4.06 -28.22 -0.72
N ASP A 314 3.45 -27.80 -1.82
CA ASP A 314 4.08 -27.77 -3.15
C ASP A 314 4.76 -26.41 -3.37
N PRO A 315 6.10 -26.36 -3.52
CA PRO A 315 6.82 -25.09 -3.63
C PRO A 315 6.52 -24.34 -4.93
N VAL A 316 6.19 -25.03 -6.02
CA VAL A 316 5.85 -24.40 -7.31
C VAL A 316 4.46 -23.78 -7.23
N LEU A 317 3.47 -24.54 -6.74
CA LEU A 317 2.12 -24.03 -6.52
C LEU A 317 2.09 -22.94 -5.46
N PHE A 318 2.94 -23.03 -4.43
CA PHE A 318 3.09 -21.96 -3.44
C PHE A 318 3.45 -20.62 -4.10
N VAL A 319 4.44 -20.61 -5.00
CA VAL A 319 4.87 -19.39 -5.72
C VAL A 319 3.79 -18.90 -6.69
N LEU A 320 3.19 -19.80 -7.47
CA LEU A 320 2.19 -19.39 -8.46
C LEU A 320 0.91 -18.86 -7.82
N LEU A 321 0.40 -19.54 -6.79
CA LEU A 321 -0.83 -19.16 -6.12
C LEU A 321 -0.67 -17.88 -5.29
N SER A 322 0.52 -17.63 -4.71
CA SER A 322 0.80 -16.35 -4.08
C SER A 322 0.63 -15.19 -5.08
N GLY A 323 1.14 -15.34 -6.29
CA GLY A 323 0.95 -14.36 -7.35
C GLY A 323 -0.52 -14.15 -7.73
N VAL A 324 -1.34 -15.20 -7.78
CA VAL A 324 -2.78 -15.08 -8.06
C VAL A 324 -3.52 -14.36 -6.93
N VAL A 325 -3.19 -14.64 -5.67
CA VAL A 325 -3.70 -13.92 -4.50
C VAL A 325 -3.44 -12.42 -4.63
N PHE A 326 -2.20 -12.03 -4.91
CA PHE A 326 -1.86 -10.61 -5.07
C PHE A 326 -2.43 -9.97 -6.33
N PHE A 327 -2.70 -10.76 -7.36
CA PHE A 327 -3.46 -10.28 -8.52
C PHE A 327 -4.93 -10.01 -8.17
N GLY A 328 -5.52 -10.72 -7.22
CA GLY A 328 -6.85 -10.46 -6.68
C GLY A 328 -6.91 -9.32 -5.67
N TRP A 329 -5.78 -8.92 -5.04
CA TRP A 329 -5.75 -7.95 -3.94
C TRP A 329 -5.36 -6.52 -4.34
N GLY A 330 -4.42 -6.35 -5.27
CA GLY A 330 -3.82 -5.03 -5.54
C GLY A 330 -4.80 -3.98 -6.06
N GLU A 331 -5.92 -4.40 -6.64
CA GLU A 331 -6.96 -3.54 -7.22
C GLU A 331 -7.73 -2.73 -6.17
N ILE A 332 -7.68 -3.05 -4.87
CA ILE A 332 -8.33 -2.25 -3.83
C ILE A 332 -7.87 -0.79 -3.88
N PHE A 333 -6.61 -0.55 -4.28
CA PHE A 333 -6.01 0.79 -4.40
C PHE A 333 -6.45 1.54 -5.66
N SER A 334 -7.14 0.91 -6.60
CA SER A 334 -7.77 1.53 -7.76
C SER A 334 -9.28 1.56 -7.66
N LEU A 335 -9.91 0.49 -7.19
CA LEU A 335 -11.37 0.35 -7.15
C LEU A 335 -12.01 1.19 -6.05
N PHE A 336 -11.49 1.15 -4.82
CA PHE A 336 -12.08 1.92 -3.71
C PHE A 336 -11.98 3.43 -3.89
N PRO A 337 -10.81 4.03 -4.28
CA PRO A 337 -10.73 5.46 -4.56
C PRO A 337 -11.67 5.90 -5.68
N SER A 338 -11.73 5.13 -6.77
CA SER A 338 -12.62 5.42 -7.90
C SER A 338 -14.09 5.34 -7.50
N THR A 339 -14.48 4.28 -6.78
CA THR A 339 -15.84 4.09 -6.28
C THR A 339 -16.26 5.21 -5.33
N LEU A 340 -15.34 5.64 -4.45
CA LEU A 340 -15.57 6.73 -3.51
C LEU A 340 -15.78 8.05 -4.26
N THR A 341 -14.90 8.35 -5.24
CA THR A 341 -15.00 9.57 -6.03
C THR A 341 -16.25 9.59 -6.91
N ASP A 342 -16.59 8.45 -7.55
CA ASP A 342 -17.83 8.29 -8.32
C ASP A 342 -19.10 8.45 -7.46
N THR A 343 -18.99 8.25 -6.13
CA THR A 343 -20.13 8.34 -5.19
C THR A 343 -20.25 9.71 -4.54
N PHE A 344 -19.13 10.33 -4.17
CA PHE A 344 -19.10 11.55 -3.36
C PHE A 344 -18.56 12.78 -4.09
N GLY A 345 -18.15 12.65 -5.36
CA GLY A 345 -17.63 13.74 -6.18
C GLY A 345 -16.15 14.06 -5.95
N GLU A 346 -15.62 14.99 -6.77
CA GLU A 346 -14.18 15.26 -6.87
C GLU A 346 -13.67 16.33 -5.88
N ARG A 347 -14.53 17.24 -5.43
CA ARG A 347 -14.11 18.43 -4.65
C ARG A 347 -13.26 18.11 -3.42
N HIS A 348 -13.60 17.04 -2.71
CA HIS A 348 -12.92 16.61 -1.50
C HIS A 348 -12.35 15.18 -1.62
N ALA A 349 -12.12 14.71 -2.85
CA ALA A 349 -11.75 13.32 -3.12
C ALA A 349 -10.51 12.88 -2.34
N THR A 350 -9.48 13.72 -2.23
CA THR A 350 -8.23 13.40 -1.49
C THR A 350 -8.51 13.22 0.00
N ALA A 351 -9.22 14.16 0.62
CA ALA A 351 -9.57 14.08 2.04
C ALA A 351 -10.50 12.89 2.31
N ASN A 352 -11.52 12.70 1.48
CA ASN A 352 -12.46 11.59 1.57
C ASN A 352 -11.75 10.23 1.45
N TYR A 353 -10.82 10.10 0.50
CA TYR A 353 -10.03 8.89 0.35
C TYR A 353 -9.08 8.69 1.54
N GLY A 354 -8.51 9.75 2.10
CA GLY A 354 -7.71 9.66 3.32
C GLY A 354 -8.45 8.97 4.47
N PHE A 355 -9.74 9.31 4.69
CA PHE A 355 -10.58 8.63 5.68
C PHE A 355 -10.84 7.16 5.32
N LEU A 356 -11.11 6.84 4.06
CA LEU A 356 -11.31 5.46 3.64
C LEU A 356 -10.01 4.65 3.76
N TYR A 357 -8.87 5.25 3.45
CA TYR A 357 -7.56 4.61 3.51
C TYR A 357 -7.17 4.17 4.93
N MET A 358 -7.75 4.78 5.99
CA MET A 358 -7.59 4.32 7.37
C MET A 358 -8.03 2.85 7.57
N ALA A 359 -8.93 2.34 6.74
CA ALA A 359 -9.35 0.94 6.74
C ALA A 359 -8.16 -0.02 6.55
N GLN A 360 -7.14 0.36 5.77
CA GLN A 360 -5.92 -0.41 5.62
C GLN A 360 -5.12 -0.47 6.94
N GLY A 361 -5.11 0.61 7.70
CA GLY A 361 -4.48 0.63 9.03
C GLY A 361 -5.16 -0.35 9.98
N VAL A 362 -6.50 -0.38 10.00
CA VAL A 362 -7.25 -1.39 10.78
C VAL A 362 -6.93 -2.80 10.30
N GLY A 363 -6.94 -3.02 8.97
CA GLY A 363 -6.59 -4.30 8.36
C GLY A 363 -5.19 -4.78 8.73
N SER A 364 -4.23 -3.88 8.93
CA SER A 364 -2.86 -4.24 9.33
C SER A 364 -2.78 -4.81 10.76
N VAL A 365 -3.63 -4.34 11.66
CA VAL A 365 -3.71 -4.87 13.04
C VAL A 365 -4.31 -6.28 13.03
N LEU A 366 -5.35 -6.49 12.23
CA LEU A 366 -6.00 -7.80 12.10
C LEU A 366 -5.11 -8.80 11.37
N GLY A 367 -4.49 -8.41 10.26
CA GLY A 367 -3.61 -9.26 9.45
C GLY A 367 -2.18 -9.42 10.00
N GLY A 368 -1.72 -8.50 10.84
CA GLY A 368 -0.40 -8.55 11.49
C GLY A 368 -0.46 -9.26 12.85
N PRO A 369 -0.51 -8.51 13.97
CA PRO A 369 -0.39 -9.10 15.30
C PRO A 369 -1.55 -10.02 15.67
N MET A 370 -2.79 -9.74 15.28
CA MET A 370 -3.92 -10.60 15.62
C MET A 370 -3.87 -11.93 14.87
N ALA A 371 -3.46 -11.93 13.59
CA ALA A 371 -3.22 -13.17 12.85
C ALA A 371 -2.09 -14.00 13.46
N ALA A 372 -1.01 -13.35 13.90
CA ALA A 372 0.09 -14.02 14.60
C ALA A 372 -0.34 -14.59 15.96
N GLN A 373 -1.18 -13.87 16.73
CA GLN A 373 -1.77 -14.38 17.99
C GLN A 373 -2.66 -15.61 17.76
N LEU A 374 -3.51 -15.56 16.71
CA LEU A 374 -4.36 -16.71 16.37
C LEU A 374 -3.53 -17.92 15.98
N HIS A 375 -2.44 -17.71 15.22
CA HIS A 375 -1.48 -18.79 14.91
C HIS A 375 -0.82 -19.32 16.19
N GLU A 376 -0.34 -18.47 17.08
CA GLU A 376 0.31 -18.88 18.35
C GLU A 376 -0.67 -19.67 19.24
N ALA A 377 -1.92 -19.25 19.33
CA ALA A 377 -2.94 -19.90 20.14
C ALA A 377 -3.40 -21.26 19.59
N THR A 378 -3.38 -21.42 18.27
CA THR A 378 -3.88 -22.65 17.60
C THR A 378 -2.75 -23.58 17.14
N GLY A 379 -1.51 -23.11 17.10
CA GLY A 379 -0.35 -23.83 16.54
C GLY A 379 -0.45 -24.07 15.03
N SER A 380 -1.35 -23.37 14.32
CA SER A 380 -1.63 -23.62 12.90
C SER A 380 -2.03 -22.37 12.14
N TRP A 381 -1.60 -22.27 10.87
CA TRP A 381 -2.06 -21.22 9.95
C TRP A 381 -3.45 -21.48 9.35
N ILE A 382 -3.99 -22.72 9.49
CA ILE A 382 -5.30 -23.07 8.91
C ILE A 382 -6.43 -22.17 9.40
N PRO A 383 -6.59 -21.87 10.71
CA PRO A 383 -7.60 -20.96 11.18
C PRO A 383 -7.41 -19.52 10.68
N VAL A 384 -6.15 -19.05 10.57
CA VAL A 384 -5.83 -17.73 10.05
C VAL A 384 -6.27 -17.58 8.59
N PHE A 385 -5.91 -18.55 7.74
CA PHE A 385 -6.37 -18.59 6.35
C PHE A 385 -7.90 -18.71 6.26
N GLY A 386 -8.53 -19.52 7.13
CA GLY A 386 -10.00 -19.64 7.18
C GLY A 386 -10.69 -18.31 7.42
N VAL A 387 -10.17 -17.49 8.34
CA VAL A 387 -10.70 -16.14 8.59
C VAL A 387 -10.58 -15.26 7.35
N VAL A 388 -9.38 -15.12 6.76
CA VAL A 388 -9.17 -14.20 5.63
C VAL A 388 -9.93 -14.65 4.38
N ILE A 389 -10.00 -15.94 4.08
CA ILE A 389 -10.82 -16.48 2.98
C ILE A 389 -12.29 -16.11 3.17
N THR A 390 -12.81 -16.21 4.40
CA THR A 390 -14.18 -15.83 4.72
C THR A 390 -14.41 -14.34 4.51
N LEU A 391 -13.46 -13.49 4.92
CA LEU A 391 -13.54 -12.05 4.73
C LEU A 391 -13.55 -11.67 3.24
N ASP A 392 -12.69 -12.26 2.42
CA ASP A 392 -12.61 -12.00 0.99
C ASP A 392 -13.91 -12.38 0.27
N ILE A 393 -14.43 -13.59 0.53
CA ILE A 393 -15.69 -14.05 -0.05
C ILE A 393 -16.86 -13.18 0.42
N LEU A 394 -16.90 -12.80 1.70
CA LEU A 394 -17.92 -11.93 2.23
C LEU A 394 -17.86 -10.54 1.60
N ALA A 395 -16.67 -9.95 1.44
CA ALA A 395 -16.49 -8.68 0.75
C ALA A 395 -16.95 -8.75 -0.72
N ALA A 396 -16.65 -9.85 -1.41
CA ALA A 396 -17.15 -10.09 -2.76
C ALA A 396 -18.69 -10.08 -2.83
N VAL A 397 -19.34 -10.83 -1.95
CA VAL A 397 -20.81 -10.86 -1.88
C VAL A 397 -21.39 -9.48 -1.55
N LEU A 398 -20.83 -8.78 -0.56
CA LEU A 398 -21.24 -7.43 -0.15
C LEU A 398 -21.15 -6.42 -1.30
N ALA A 399 -20.19 -6.57 -2.22
CA ALA A 399 -20.08 -5.69 -3.38
C ALA A 399 -21.34 -5.69 -4.24
N LEU A 400 -21.93 -6.86 -4.50
CA LEU A 400 -23.16 -6.98 -5.32
C LEU A 400 -24.44 -6.78 -4.53
N VAL A 401 -24.53 -7.40 -3.34
CA VAL A 401 -25.79 -7.48 -2.58
C VAL A 401 -26.06 -6.20 -1.78
N ALA A 402 -25.01 -5.55 -1.30
CA ALA A 402 -25.16 -4.37 -0.44
C ALA A 402 -24.65 -3.08 -1.10
N LEU A 403 -23.40 -3.05 -1.57
CA LEU A 403 -22.78 -1.81 -2.09
C LEU A 403 -23.49 -1.32 -3.35
N LYS A 404 -23.71 -2.21 -4.31
CA LYS A 404 -24.37 -1.87 -5.59
C LYS A 404 -25.77 -1.24 -5.42
N PRO A 405 -26.71 -1.82 -4.65
CA PRO A 405 -28.01 -1.21 -4.44
C PRO A 405 -27.95 0.07 -3.60
N LEU A 406 -27.08 0.15 -2.57
CA LEU A 406 -26.92 1.36 -1.77
C LEU A 406 -26.41 2.54 -2.59
N ARG A 407 -25.39 2.34 -3.43
CA ARG A 407 -24.87 3.40 -4.30
C ARG A 407 -25.90 3.88 -5.32
N ARG A 408 -26.74 3.00 -5.86
CA ARG A 408 -27.84 3.37 -6.77
C ARG A 408 -28.85 4.30 -6.12
N ARG A 409 -29.08 4.14 -4.80
CA ARG A 409 -29.99 5.00 -4.02
C ARG A 409 -29.35 6.32 -3.60
N CYS A 410 -28.04 6.35 -3.47
CA CYS A 410 -27.24 7.47 -2.95
C CYS A 410 -26.56 8.29 -4.07
N ARG A 411 -27.23 8.56 -5.17
CA ARG A 411 -26.73 9.56 -6.14
C ARG A 411 -26.94 10.95 -5.55
N TYR A 412 -25.92 11.45 -4.84
CA TYR A 412 -25.95 12.78 -4.20
C TYR A 412 -25.54 13.93 -5.12
N PHE A 413 -25.04 13.64 -6.37
CA PHE A 413 -24.61 14.67 -7.32
C PHE A 413 -24.82 14.25 -8.77
#